data_0fc3ae16ac6037e435e52458defcf3ba
#
_entry.id   0fc3ae16ac6037e435e52458defcf3ba
#
_cell.length_a   1.000
_cell.length_b   1.000
_cell.length_c   1.000
_cell.angle_alpha   90.00
_cell.angle_beta   90.00
_cell.angle_gamma   90.00
#
_symmetry.space_group_name_H-M   'P 1'
#
loop_
_entity.id
_entity.type
_entity.pdbx_description
1 polymer ?
#
loop_
_entity_poly.entity_id
_entity_poly.type
_entity_poly.pdbx_seq_one_letter_code
_entity_poly.pdbx_strand_id
1 'polypeptide(L)' 'MSIFSEKEQQLISEAVESAERFTSGEIRICVEKTCSEPVLDRAATYFKKLGMDKTAQRNGVLIYIATQDKQFAIIGDGG' A
#
# COMPACT_ATOMS: atom_id res chain seq x y z
N MET A 1 -11.08 -9.26 17.92
CA MET A 1 -9.63 -9.39 18.16
C MET A 1 -8.87 -9.05 16.88
N SER A 2 -7.86 -8.22 16.99
CA SER A 2 -7.06 -7.84 15.82
C SER A 2 -5.94 -8.85 15.59
N ILE A 3 -5.64 -9.15 14.32
CA ILE A 3 -4.50 -10.00 13.96
C ILE A 3 -3.19 -9.21 13.96
N PHE A 4 -3.26 -7.90 14.16
CA PHE A 4 -2.08 -7.04 14.17
C PHE A 4 -1.83 -6.49 15.57
N SER A 5 -0.56 -6.29 15.91
CA SER A 5 -0.18 -5.59 17.12
C SER A 5 -0.57 -4.11 17.01
N GLU A 6 -0.54 -3.41 18.15
CA GLU A 6 -0.86 -1.97 18.15
C GLU A 6 0.08 -1.19 17.24
N LYS A 7 1.36 -1.54 17.24
CA LYS A 7 2.33 -0.87 16.39
C LYS A 7 2.05 -1.13 14.90
N GLU A 8 1.64 -2.35 14.58
CA GLU A 8 1.30 -2.69 13.21
C GLU A 8 0.04 -1.96 12.76
N GLN A 9 -0.96 -1.87 13.64
CA GLN A 9 -2.18 -1.12 13.34
C GLN A 9 -1.88 0.35 13.13
N GLN A 10 -0.99 0.92 13.93
CA GLN A 10 -0.61 2.31 13.78
C GLN A 10 0.09 2.54 12.44
N LEU A 11 0.98 1.64 12.06
CA LEU A 11 1.65 1.73 10.76
C LEU A 11 0.65 1.70 9.61
N ILE A 12 -0.31 0.78 9.68
CA ILE A 12 -1.35 0.67 8.65
C ILE A 12 -2.18 1.95 8.60
N SER A 13 -2.59 2.47 9.76
CA SER A 13 -3.38 3.70 9.82
C SER A 13 -2.64 4.88 9.22
N GLU A 14 -1.36 5.01 9.53
CA GLU A 14 -0.55 6.09 8.98
C GLU A 14 -0.42 5.99 7.46
N ALA A 15 -0.25 4.76 6.96
CA ALA A 15 -0.16 4.55 5.53
C ALA A 15 -1.47 4.92 4.83
N VAL A 16 -2.60 4.51 5.39
CA VAL A 16 -3.91 4.83 4.83
C VAL A 16 -4.16 6.34 4.85
N GLU A 17 -3.86 7.00 5.96
CA GLU A 17 -3.98 8.45 6.05
C GLU A 17 -3.16 9.15 4.99
N SER A 18 -1.93 8.72 4.80
CA SER A 18 -1.05 9.29 3.78
C SER A 18 -1.63 9.12 2.40
N ALA A 19 -2.16 7.93 2.11
CA ALA A 19 -2.76 7.66 0.80
C ALA A 19 -3.99 8.52 0.55
N GLU A 20 -4.81 8.73 1.56
CA GLU A 20 -6.03 9.54 1.42
C GLU A 20 -5.73 10.99 1.08
N ARG A 21 -4.54 11.48 1.43
CA ARG A 21 -4.11 12.81 1.06
C ARG A 21 -3.77 12.92 -0.42
N PHE A 22 -3.38 11.82 -1.04
CA PHE A 22 -3.01 11.82 -2.45
C PHE A 22 -4.19 11.62 -3.38
N THR A 23 -5.22 10.93 -2.91
CA THR A 23 -6.33 10.60 -3.79
C THR A 23 -7.61 10.37 -3.00
N SER A 24 -8.73 10.68 -3.63
CA SER A 24 -10.04 10.24 -3.18
C SER A 24 -10.54 9.04 -3.98
N GLY A 25 -9.69 8.51 -4.86
CA GLY A 25 -10.05 7.39 -5.72
C GLY A 25 -9.89 6.05 -5.05
N GLU A 26 -9.62 5.03 -5.83
CA GLU A 26 -9.51 3.67 -5.33
C GLU A 26 -8.21 3.48 -4.55
N ILE A 27 -8.32 2.93 -3.34
CA ILE A 27 -7.17 2.60 -2.51
C ILE A 27 -7.20 1.10 -2.23
N ARG A 28 -6.09 0.43 -2.51
CA ARG A 28 -5.92 -0.98 -2.20
C ARG A 28 -4.76 -1.17 -1.25
N ILE A 29 -4.90 -2.14 -0.35
CA ILE A 29 -3.89 -2.39 0.67
C ILE A 29 -3.41 -3.82 0.55
N CYS A 30 -2.09 -4.00 0.46
CA CYS A 30 -1.44 -5.29 0.50
C CYS A 30 -0.58 -5.38 1.74
N VAL A 31 -0.80 -6.41 2.56
CA VAL A 31 -0.07 -6.59 3.81
C VAL A 31 0.70 -7.88 3.76
N GLU A 32 2.00 -7.83 4.02
CA GLU A 32 2.85 -9.01 4.15
C GLU A 32 3.65 -8.91 5.44
N LYS A 33 4.14 -10.03 5.92
CA LYS A 33 4.94 -10.03 7.15
C LYS A 33 6.34 -9.48 6.89
N THR A 34 6.98 -9.96 5.83
CA THR A 34 8.34 -9.56 5.48
C THR A 34 8.44 -9.32 4.00
N CYS A 35 9.50 -8.59 3.61
CA CYS A 35 9.78 -8.33 2.21
C CYS A 35 11.29 -8.46 2.00
N SER A 36 11.71 -9.38 1.15
CA SER A 36 13.12 -9.61 0.88
C SER A 36 13.71 -8.64 -0.13
N GLU A 37 12.87 -7.84 -0.77
CA GLU A 37 13.28 -6.83 -1.73
C GLU A 37 12.79 -5.46 -1.25
N PRO A 38 13.25 -4.36 -1.84
CA PRO A 38 12.74 -3.04 -1.45
C PRO A 38 11.22 -2.97 -1.56
N VAL A 39 10.58 -2.37 -0.56
CA VAL A 39 9.12 -2.33 -0.51
C VAL A 39 8.52 -1.62 -1.72
N LEU A 40 9.21 -0.62 -2.26
CA LEU A 40 8.76 0.07 -3.46
C LEU A 40 8.71 -0.86 -4.67
N ASP A 41 9.72 -1.71 -4.83
CA ASP A 41 9.76 -2.66 -5.93
C ASP A 41 8.63 -3.68 -5.81
N ARG A 42 8.42 -4.17 -4.60
CA ARG A 42 7.35 -5.13 -4.36
C ARG A 42 5.98 -4.49 -4.60
N ALA A 43 5.81 -3.26 -4.14
CA ALA A 43 4.57 -2.52 -4.35
C ALA A 43 4.31 -2.31 -5.84
N ALA A 44 5.33 -1.98 -6.61
CA ALA A 44 5.20 -1.79 -8.06
C ALA A 44 4.77 -3.08 -8.75
N THR A 45 5.31 -4.22 -8.31
CA THR A 45 4.94 -5.53 -8.84
C THR A 45 3.46 -5.80 -8.59
N TYR A 46 3.00 -5.58 -7.37
CA TYR A 46 1.59 -5.78 -7.04
C TYR A 46 0.68 -4.80 -7.76
N PHE A 47 1.13 -3.57 -7.91
CA PHE A 47 0.36 -2.54 -8.62
C PHE A 47 0.02 -3.00 -10.04
N LYS A 48 1.00 -3.51 -10.75
CA LYS A 48 0.80 -4.04 -12.09
C LYS A 48 0.00 -5.33 -12.09
N LYS A 49 0.29 -6.21 -11.14
CA LYS A 49 -0.37 -7.51 -11.06
C LYS A 49 -1.87 -7.37 -10.80
N LEU A 50 -2.26 -6.38 -10.01
CA LEU A 50 -3.66 -6.11 -9.70
C LEU A 50 -4.35 -5.25 -10.75
N GLY A 51 -3.62 -4.81 -11.78
CA GLY A 51 -4.18 -3.98 -12.84
C GLY A 51 -4.49 -2.56 -12.41
N MET A 52 -3.84 -2.09 -11.35
CA MET A 52 -4.09 -0.74 -10.83
C MET A 52 -3.64 0.35 -11.81
N ASP A 53 -2.70 0.01 -12.69
CA ASP A 53 -2.23 0.92 -13.73
C ASP A 53 -3.23 1.09 -14.88
N LYS A 54 -4.32 0.33 -14.84
CA LYS A 54 -5.33 0.34 -15.91
C LYS A 54 -6.68 0.85 -15.41
N THR A 55 -6.72 1.57 -14.30
CA THR A 55 -7.98 2.13 -13.83
C THR A 55 -8.46 3.21 -14.79
N ALA A 56 -9.77 3.29 -14.96
CA ALA A 56 -10.35 4.21 -15.93
C ALA A 56 -10.03 5.68 -15.60
N GLN A 57 -10.00 6.03 -14.33
CA GLN A 57 -9.75 7.39 -13.89
C GLN A 57 -8.28 7.65 -13.59
N ARG A 58 -7.46 6.63 -13.60
CA ARG A 58 -6.03 6.72 -13.33
C ARG A 58 -5.71 7.36 -11.98
N ASN A 59 -6.54 7.05 -10.99
CA ASN A 59 -6.38 7.59 -9.64
C ASN A 59 -6.27 6.48 -8.59
N GLY A 60 -5.90 5.28 -9.01
CA GLY A 60 -5.71 4.17 -8.09
C GLY A 60 -4.44 4.34 -7.28
N VAL A 61 -4.53 3.94 -6.00
CA VAL A 61 -3.38 3.98 -5.09
C VAL A 61 -3.26 2.61 -4.43
N LEU A 62 -2.04 2.10 -4.39
CA LEU A 62 -1.74 0.85 -3.70
C LEU A 62 -0.85 1.14 -2.50
N ILE A 63 -1.24 0.63 -1.35
CA ILE A 63 -0.43 0.67 -0.14
C ILE A 63 0.11 -0.73 0.11
N TYR A 64 1.42 -0.87 0.13
CA TYR A 64 2.07 -2.12 0.45
C TYR A 64 2.74 -2.00 1.81
N ILE A 65 2.45 -2.95 2.71
CA ILE A 65 2.95 -2.91 4.09
C ILE A 65 3.66 -4.22 4.41
N ALA A 66 4.90 -4.13 4.87
CA ALA A 66 5.65 -5.26 5.43
C ALA A 66 5.71 -5.05 6.95
N THR A 67 4.87 -5.76 7.68
CA THR A 67 4.65 -5.47 9.10
C THR A 67 5.85 -5.77 9.98
N GLN A 68 6.54 -6.89 9.75
CA GLN A 68 7.71 -7.24 10.56
C GLN A 68 8.90 -6.35 10.26
N ASP A 69 9.02 -5.89 9.03
CA ASP A 69 10.07 -4.97 8.63
C ASP A 69 9.73 -3.52 8.99
N LYS A 70 8.50 -3.28 9.43
CA LYS A 70 8.01 -1.95 9.81
C LYS A 70 8.21 -0.93 8.69
N GLN A 71 7.94 -1.37 7.46
CA GLN A 71 8.07 -0.53 6.28
C GLN A 71 6.79 -0.55 5.48
N PHE A 72 6.54 0.54 4.79
CA PHE A 72 5.43 0.58 3.84
C PHE A 72 5.81 1.40 2.63
N ALA A 73 5.08 1.17 1.54
CA ALA A 73 5.25 1.93 0.32
C ALA A 73 3.87 2.29 -0.23
N ILE A 74 3.76 3.47 -0.80
CA ILE A 74 2.53 3.95 -1.41
C ILE A 74 2.84 4.26 -2.87
N ILE A 75 2.12 3.61 -3.77
CA ILE A 75 2.28 3.84 -5.20
C ILE A 75 0.94 4.28 -5.76
N GLY A 76 0.95 5.40 -6.45
CA GLY A 76 -0.25 5.91 -7.09
C GLY A 76 -0.08 6.01 -8.59
N ASP A 77 -1.18 5.87 -9.31
CA ASP A 77 -1.20 6.19 -10.72
C ASP A 77 -1.29 7.71 -10.82
N GLY A 78 -0.19 8.31 -11.24
CA GLY A 78 -0.09 9.76 -11.26
C GLY A 78 -0.86 10.45 -12.38
N GLY A 79 -1.74 9.70 -13.00
CA GLY A 79 -2.52 10.13 -14.15
C GLY A 79 -3.02 11.54 -14.22
#